data_b402bc52e50fefabd25d97c932cfb3f9
#
_entry.id   b402bc52e50fefabd25d97c932cfb3f9
#
_cell.length_a   1.000
_cell.length_b   1.000
_cell.length_c   1.000
_cell.angle_alpha   90.00
_cell.angle_beta   90.00
_cell.angle_gamma   90.00
#
_symmetry.space_group_name_H-M   'P 1'
#
loop_
_entity.id
_entity.type
_entity.pdbx_description
1 polymer ?
#
loop_
_entity_poly.entity_id
_entity_poly.type
_entity_poly.pdbx_seq_one_letter_code
_entity_poly.pdbx_strand_id
1 'polypeptide(L)'
;MILRLTPADIELVKVQELGGLAQAIFDRIAACEGDARGIFSTDAAAEYSRAIGREVRVEEIQPVANELLAANLIMRRGHGLYGITDPFVQEIWREKQMLMRPFS
;
A
#
# COMPACT_ATOMS: atom_id res chain seq x y z
N MET A 1 -11.02 26.67 10.30
CA MET A 1 -11.02 25.27 10.75
C MET A 1 -9.62 24.69 10.61
N ILE A 2 -9.06 24.20 11.70
CA ILE A 2 -7.73 23.61 11.67
C ILE A 2 -7.89 22.13 11.47
N LEU A 3 -7.39 21.63 10.34
CA LEU A 3 -7.36 20.19 10.08
C LEU A 3 -6.19 19.59 10.85
N ARG A 4 -6.49 18.75 11.82
CA ARG A 4 -5.46 18.03 12.54
C ARG A 4 -5.20 16.71 11.83
N LEU A 5 -3.96 16.53 11.41
CA LEU A 5 -3.52 15.26 10.87
C LEU A 5 -3.22 14.32 12.03
N THR A 6 -3.79 13.12 12.01
CA THR A 6 -3.44 12.07 12.96
C THR A 6 -2.13 11.42 12.53
N PRO A 7 -1.44 10.68 13.42
CA PRO A 7 -0.27 9.90 13.00
C PRO A 7 -0.55 8.97 11.82
N ALA A 8 -1.77 8.39 11.78
CA ALA A 8 -2.16 7.53 10.67
C ALA A 8 -2.25 8.30 9.35
N ASP A 9 -2.79 9.53 9.38
CA ASP A 9 -2.86 10.38 8.18
C ASP A 9 -1.46 10.71 7.67
N ILE A 10 -0.52 10.97 8.58
CA ILE A 10 0.88 11.25 8.22
C ILE A 10 1.50 10.06 7.52
N GLU A 11 1.27 8.85 8.03
CA GLU A 11 1.78 7.62 7.41
C GLU A 11 1.22 7.44 5.99
N LEU A 12 -0.08 7.68 5.81
CA LEU A 12 -0.72 7.56 4.50
C LEU A 12 -0.18 8.60 3.51
N VAL A 13 0.12 9.81 3.98
CA VAL A 13 0.75 10.83 3.14
C VAL A 13 2.16 10.40 2.72
N LYS A 14 2.92 9.78 3.62
CA LYS A 14 4.26 9.25 3.27
C LYS A 14 4.19 8.24 2.14
N VAL A 15 3.18 7.37 2.14
CA VAL A 15 2.99 6.41 1.05
C VAL A 15 2.79 7.14 -0.27
N GLN A 16 1.94 8.16 -0.28
CA GLN A 16 1.68 8.96 -1.49
C GLN A 16 2.94 9.65 -2.00
N GLU A 17 3.79 10.12 -1.11
CA GLU A 17 5.04 10.79 -1.46
C GLU A 17 6.04 9.86 -2.15
N LEU A 18 5.97 8.56 -1.88
CA LEU A 18 6.83 7.57 -2.52
C LEU A 18 6.41 7.26 -3.97
N GLY A 19 5.24 7.73 -4.39
CA GLY A 19 4.78 7.62 -5.77
C GLY A 19 3.64 6.63 -5.98
N GLY A 20 3.15 6.57 -7.22
CA GLY A 20 1.98 5.77 -7.57
C GLY A 20 2.18 4.27 -7.38
N LEU A 21 3.35 3.74 -7.74
CA LEU A 21 3.62 2.31 -7.58
C LEU A 21 3.68 1.94 -6.09
N ALA A 22 4.30 2.79 -5.25
CA ALA A 22 4.32 2.56 -3.81
C ALA A 22 2.91 2.54 -3.24
N GLN A 23 2.05 3.46 -3.69
CA GLN A 23 0.65 3.49 -3.28
C GLN A 23 -0.07 2.21 -3.68
N ALA A 24 0.13 1.73 -4.91
CA ALA A 24 -0.51 0.52 -5.40
C ALA A 24 -0.08 -0.72 -4.60
N ILE A 25 1.21 -0.82 -4.27
CA ILE A 25 1.73 -1.92 -3.45
C ILE A 25 1.13 -1.86 -2.04
N PHE A 26 1.14 -0.68 -1.44
CA PHE A 26 0.56 -0.47 -0.11
C PHE A 26 -0.92 -0.84 -0.09
N ASP A 27 -1.68 -0.38 -1.09
CA ASP A 27 -3.12 -0.66 -1.19
C ASP A 27 -3.39 -2.16 -1.27
N ARG A 28 -2.60 -2.90 -2.04
CA ARG A 28 -2.75 -4.35 -2.14
C ARG A 28 -2.53 -5.04 -0.80
N ILE A 29 -1.47 -4.62 -0.09
CA ILE A 29 -1.16 -5.18 1.23
C ILE A 29 -2.25 -4.83 2.24
N ALA A 30 -2.68 -3.57 2.25
CA ALA A 30 -3.68 -3.09 3.19
C ALA A 30 -5.05 -3.74 2.98
N ALA A 31 -5.37 -4.12 1.75
CA ALA A 31 -6.64 -4.77 1.43
C ALA A 31 -6.72 -6.23 1.93
N CYS A 32 -5.58 -6.84 2.24
CA CYS A 32 -5.56 -8.21 2.75
C CYS A 32 -5.97 -8.24 4.23
N GLU A 33 -6.76 -9.23 4.61
CA GLU A 33 -7.20 -9.42 6.01
C GLU A 33 -6.17 -10.18 6.84
N GLY A 34 -5.00 -10.32 6.40
CA GLY A 34 -3.92 -10.99 7.08
C GLY A 34 -2.67 -10.70 6.32
N ASP A 35 -1.81 -11.69 6.22
CA ASP A 35 -0.56 -11.52 5.51
C ASP A 35 -0.80 -11.47 4.00
N ALA A 36 -0.20 -10.48 3.34
CA ALA A 36 -0.27 -10.34 1.90
C ALA A 36 0.78 -11.23 1.23
N ARG A 37 0.37 -11.98 0.23
CA ARG A 37 1.24 -12.86 -0.54
C ARG A 37 1.34 -12.38 -1.98
N GLY A 38 2.43 -12.75 -2.63
CA GLY A 38 2.57 -12.56 -4.07
C GLY A 38 2.66 -11.11 -4.52
N ILE A 39 3.14 -10.21 -3.66
CA ILE A 39 3.24 -8.79 -4.02
C ILE A 39 4.26 -8.55 -5.15
N PHE A 40 5.13 -9.52 -5.42
CA PHE A 40 6.14 -9.45 -6.49
C PHE A 40 5.77 -10.29 -7.71
N SER A 41 4.57 -10.86 -7.75
CA SER A 41 4.16 -11.74 -8.83
C SER A 41 3.80 -10.97 -10.11
N THR A 42 3.73 -11.72 -11.23
CA THR A 42 3.26 -11.12 -12.49
C THR A 42 1.80 -10.69 -12.40
N ASP A 43 0.98 -11.41 -11.64
CA ASP A 43 -0.41 -11.03 -11.40
C ASP A 43 -0.49 -9.73 -10.63
N ALA A 44 0.37 -9.56 -9.61
CA ALA A 44 0.45 -8.31 -8.86
C ALA A 44 0.92 -7.16 -9.75
N ALA A 45 1.92 -7.41 -10.60
CA ALA A 45 2.41 -6.39 -11.54
C ALA A 45 1.28 -5.92 -12.48
N ALA A 46 0.44 -6.84 -12.95
CA ALA A 46 -0.70 -6.51 -13.79
C ALA A 46 -1.72 -5.65 -13.03
N GLU A 47 -1.96 -5.99 -11.78
CA GLU A 47 -2.85 -5.21 -10.92
C GLU A 47 -2.33 -3.79 -10.70
N TYR A 48 -1.02 -3.66 -10.39
CA TYR A 48 -0.39 -2.35 -10.21
C TYR A 48 -0.45 -1.53 -11.49
N SER A 49 -0.24 -2.18 -12.64
CA SER A 49 -0.32 -1.52 -13.94
C SER A 49 -1.70 -0.90 -14.17
N ARG A 50 -2.75 -1.63 -13.84
CA ARG A 50 -4.11 -1.11 -13.95
C ARG A 50 -4.36 0.04 -12.97
N ALA A 51 -3.83 -0.07 -11.76
CA ALA A 51 -4.04 0.93 -10.72
C ALA A 51 -3.40 2.28 -11.07
N ILE A 52 -2.22 2.26 -11.69
CA ILE A 52 -1.47 3.50 -11.96
C ILE A 52 -1.52 3.93 -13.44
N GLY A 53 -2.16 3.14 -14.29
CA GLY A 53 -2.35 3.51 -15.69
C GLY A 53 -1.11 3.42 -16.58
N ARG A 54 -0.11 2.62 -16.18
CA ARG A 54 1.07 2.33 -17.01
C ARG A 54 1.56 0.92 -16.77
N GLU A 55 2.34 0.39 -17.71
CA GLU A 55 2.94 -0.92 -17.53
C GLU A 55 3.92 -0.92 -16.36
N VAL A 56 3.75 -1.86 -15.45
CA VAL A 56 4.67 -2.09 -14.33
C VAL A 56 5.35 -3.43 -14.56
N ARG A 57 6.67 -3.44 -14.53
CA ARG A 57 7.45 -4.67 -14.65
C ARG A 57 7.75 -5.23 -13.26
N VAL A 58 7.88 -6.55 -13.19
CA VAL A 58 8.16 -7.23 -11.93
C VAL A 58 9.42 -6.67 -11.25
N GLU A 59 10.46 -6.38 -12.01
CA GLU A 59 11.72 -5.86 -11.49
C GLU A 59 11.62 -4.44 -10.90
N GLU A 60 10.55 -3.70 -11.20
CA GLU A 60 10.31 -2.39 -10.59
C GLU A 60 9.76 -2.50 -9.17
N ILE A 61 9.14 -3.62 -8.83
CA ILE A 61 8.43 -3.77 -7.57
C ILE A 61 9.38 -3.82 -6.37
N GLN A 62 10.47 -4.59 -6.50
CA GLN A 62 11.39 -4.80 -5.38
C GLN A 62 11.99 -3.50 -4.83
N PRO A 63 12.53 -2.59 -5.66
CA PRO A 63 13.08 -1.33 -5.14
C PRO A 63 12.03 -0.49 -4.41
N VAL A 64 10.82 -0.44 -4.93
CA VAL A 64 9.73 0.35 -4.32
C VAL A 64 9.26 -0.29 -3.03
N ALA A 65 9.13 -1.61 -3.00
CA ALA A 65 8.80 -2.33 -1.77
C ALA A 65 9.88 -2.09 -0.70
N ASN A 66 11.16 -2.04 -1.11
CA ASN A 66 12.26 -1.74 -0.20
C ASN A 66 12.13 -0.32 0.38
N GLU A 67 11.65 0.64 -0.40
CA GLU A 67 11.39 2.00 0.09
C GLU A 67 10.30 1.99 1.15
N LEU A 68 9.22 1.23 0.92
CA LEU A 68 8.14 1.09 1.90
C LEU A 68 8.63 0.42 3.19
N LEU A 69 9.48 -0.59 3.08
CA LEU A 69 10.09 -1.25 4.24
C LEU A 69 11.01 -0.29 5.00
N ALA A 70 11.85 0.46 4.28
CA ALA A 70 12.77 1.40 4.89
C ALA A 70 12.05 2.54 5.61
N ALA A 71 10.89 2.95 5.08
CA ALA A 71 10.06 3.97 5.72
C ALA A 71 9.19 3.40 6.84
N ASN A 72 9.30 2.10 7.12
CA ASN A 72 8.54 1.40 8.15
C ASN A 72 7.02 1.47 7.94
N LEU A 73 6.59 1.51 6.69
CA LEU A 73 5.17 1.56 6.32
C LEU A 73 4.60 0.15 6.14
N ILE A 74 5.44 -0.78 5.71
CA ILE A 74 5.10 -2.19 5.61
C ILE A 74 6.17 -3.00 6.36
N MET A 75 5.84 -4.24 6.68
CA MET A 75 6.77 -5.14 7.38
C MET A 75 6.66 -6.55 6.81
N ARG A 76 7.75 -7.29 6.91
CA ARG A 76 7.75 -8.72 6.59
C ARG A 76 7.13 -9.47 7.77
N ARG A 77 6.17 -10.34 7.46
CA ARG A 77 5.53 -11.18 8.47
C ARG A 77 5.96 -12.63 8.39
N GLY A 78 6.70 -12.96 7.34
CA GLY A 78 7.22 -14.29 7.10
C GLY A 78 7.85 -14.33 5.72
N HIS A 79 8.23 -15.53 5.27
CA HIS A 79 8.83 -15.67 3.95
C HIS A 79 7.81 -15.35 2.86
N GLY A 80 8.05 -14.26 2.12
CA GLY A 80 7.13 -13.81 1.08
C GLY A 80 5.82 -13.23 1.58
N LEU A 81 5.70 -12.99 2.90
CA LEU A 81 4.49 -12.45 3.51
C LEU A 81 4.75 -11.04 4.02
N TYR A 82 3.81 -10.14 3.76
CA TYR A 82 3.93 -8.73 4.12
C TYR A 82 2.65 -8.24 4.77
N GLY A 83 2.78 -7.21 5.59
CA GLY A 83 1.64 -6.57 6.24
C GLY A 83 1.92 -5.10 6.46
N ILE A 84 0.87 -4.36 6.83
CA ILE A 84 1.01 -2.97 7.23
C ILE A 84 1.62 -2.95 8.63
N THR A 85 2.62 -2.11 8.83
CA THR A 85 3.36 -2.06 10.10
C THR A 85 2.45 -1.71 11.28
N ASP A 86 1.58 -0.72 11.10
CA ASP A 86 0.67 -0.26 12.15
C ASP A 86 -0.76 -0.66 11.81
N PRO A 87 -1.40 -1.56 12.61
CA PRO A 87 -2.78 -1.97 12.37
C PRO A 87 -3.77 -0.80 12.38
N PHE A 88 -3.50 0.24 13.15
CA PHE A 88 -4.36 1.42 13.19
C PHE A 88 -4.34 2.17 11.85
N VAL A 89 -3.17 2.27 11.22
CA VAL A 89 -3.04 2.85 9.88
C VAL A 89 -3.85 2.06 8.88
N GLN A 90 -3.82 0.73 8.98
CA GLN A 90 -4.59 -0.14 8.09
C GLN A 90 -6.10 0.08 8.26
N GLU A 91 -6.58 0.25 9.49
CA GLU A 91 -7.99 0.55 9.75
C GLU A 91 -8.40 1.88 9.13
N ILE A 92 -7.62 2.92 9.32
CA ILE A 92 -7.90 4.24 8.75
C ILE A 92 -7.89 4.18 7.22
N TRP A 93 -6.96 3.43 6.65
CA TRP A 93 -6.93 3.21 5.20
C TRP A 93 -8.22 2.58 4.70
N ARG A 94 -8.71 1.53 5.40
CA ARG A 94 -9.96 0.87 5.03
C ARG A 94 -11.16 1.80 5.11
N GLU A 95 -11.24 2.61 6.15
CA GLU A 95 -12.31 3.59 6.29
C GLU A 95 -12.30 4.59 5.14
N LYS A 96 -11.13 5.08 4.74
CA LYS A 96 -11.01 6.01 3.63
C LYS A 96 -11.43 5.37 2.32
N GLN A 97 -11.09 4.11 2.10
CA GLN A 97 -11.50 3.39 0.90
C GLN A 97 -13.02 3.25 0.83
N MET A 98 -13.67 2.95 1.94
CA MET A 98 -15.13 2.85 2.01
C MET A 98 -15.81 4.18 1.69
N LEU A 99 -15.27 5.29 2.20
CA LEU A 99 -15.84 6.62 1.95
C LEU A 99 -15.65 7.09 0.51
N MET A 100 -14.61 6.59 -0.17
CA MET A 100 -14.29 6.99 -1.54
C MET A 100 -14.93 6.10 -2.61
N ARG A 101 -15.57 5.00 -2.21
CA ARG A 101 -16.24 4.14 -3.18
C ARG A 101 -17.50 4.82 -3.69
N PRO A 102 -17.69 4.91 -5.01
CA PRO A 102 -18.95 5.40 -5.55
C PRO A 102 -20.06 4.43 -5.19
N PHE A 103 -21.23 4.96 -4.94
CA PHE A 103 -22.42 4.12 -4.73
C PHE A 103 -22.73 3.42 -6.05
N SER A 104 -22.76 2.13 -6.02
CA SER A 104 -23.15 1.33 -7.17
C SER A 104 -24.53 0.77 -6.92
#